data_17311facedc87d2ba4b812ed8c42eb8d
#
_entry.id   17311facedc87d2ba4b812ed8c42eb8d
#
_cell.length_a   1.000
_cell.length_b   1.000
_cell.length_c   1.000
_cell.angle_alpha   90.00
_cell.angle_beta   90.00
_cell.angle_gamma   90.00
#
_symmetry.space_group_name_H-M   'P 1'
#
loop_
_entity.id
_entity.type
_entity.pdbx_description
1 polymer ?
#
loop_
_entity_poly.entity_id
_entity_poly.type
_entity_poly.pdbx_seq_one_letter_code
_entity_poly.pdbx_strand_id
1 'polypeptide(L)'
;MNIVVGVISPAPIWILPRHFVGRLRTDFPRHTFLEAWDRDTLRELLPDADVAFTPFVDRDIFPSATRLRWVQSPAVGVGSLMYPELLTSPVVISSARGIRARAIAEHVIAVSLSMARQLPEAMRYQMSHHWAQNELEGPGSRIRSISDLRMGIVGLGSIGLELAKLAIPMGFHVSAIRRRAGSPGSVESPPGSDVTAALDNIWPPDRLPDLLAVSDIVVLSLPHTPNTSRLIGAAELNQIKRGAWLINIARGKLIDDGAVVEALRDGRLGGAALDVFTHEPLDGASPYWDLPNVIITPHTSGAMRDYWTPLVALFSENLRRFERGAPLLNVVDKTAGY
;
A
#
# COMPACT_ATOMS: atom_id res chain seq x y z
N MET A 1 12.87 4.64 30.15
CA MET A 1 11.81 5.36 29.42
C MET A 1 10.49 4.66 29.65
N ASN A 2 9.41 5.43 29.66
CA ASN A 2 8.05 4.91 29.63
C ASN A 2 7.60 4.73 28.17
N ILE A 3 7.27 3.52 27.79
CA ILE A 3 6.84 3.16 26.46
C ILE A 3 5.39 2.69 26.53
N VAL A 4 4.48 3.47 25.95
CA VAL A 4 3.07 3.10 25.87
C VAL A 4 2.85 2.22 24.64
N VAL A 5 2.29 1.02 24.82
CA VAL A 5 1.89 0.11 23.75
C VAL A 5 0.37 0.08 23.72
N GLY A 6 -0.19 0.79 22.75
CA GLY A 6 -1.63 0.95 22.56
C GLY A 6 -2.04 0.65 21.12
N VAL A 7 -1.73 -0.55 20.61
CA VAL A 7 -2.12 -0.99 19.27
C VAL A 7 -3.52 -1.60 19.35
N ILE A 8 -4.51 -0.73 19.28
CA ILE A 8 -5.93 -1.02 19.43
C ILE A 8 -6.69 -0.79 18.14
N SER A 9 -7.73 -1.57 17.90
CA SER A 9 -8.57 -1.49 16.72
C SER A 9 -9.97 -2.05 17.01
N PRO A 10 -11.03 -1.56 16.36
CA PRO A 10 -12.35 -2.20 16.38
C PRO A 10 -12.32 -3.63 15.83
N ALA A 11 -11.41 -3.90 14.87
CA ALA A 11 -11.23 -5.23 14.31
C ALA A 11 -10.15 -6.00 15.11
N PRO A 12 -10.49 -7.16 15.73
CA PRO A 12 -9.57 -7.92 16.57
C PRO A 12 -8.26 -8.33 15.90
N ILE A 13 -8.28 -8.54 14.57
CA ILE A 13 -7.10 -8.89 13.77
C ILE A 13 -6.02 -7.80 13.77
N TRP A 14 -6.38 -6.56 14.11
CA TRP A 14 -5.50 -5.39 14.16
C TRP A 14 -5.12 -4.99 15.59
N ILE A 15 -5.35 -5.85 16.57
CA ILE A 15 -4.89 -5.68 17.97
C ILE A 15 -3.59 -6.46 18.13
N LEU A 16 -2.55 -5.81 18.68
CA LEU A 16 -1.28 -6.47 18.97
C LEU A 16 -1.47 -7.61 19.97
N PRO A 17 -1.09 -8.86 19.65
CA PRO A 17 -1.18 -9.95 20.62
C PRO A 17 -0.29 -9.70 21.86
N ARG A 18 -0.85 -9.93 23.05
CA ARG A 18 -0.21 -9.59 24.34
C ARG A 18 1.19 -10.19 24.53
N HIS A 19 1.44 -11.39 23.98
CA HIS A 19 2.75 -12.04 24.12
C HIS A 19 3.90 -11.22 23.50
N PHE A 20 3.62 -10.36 22.51
CA PHE A 20 4.64 -9.46 21.96
C PHE A 20 5.07 -8.38 22.95
N VAL A 21 4.17 -7.90 23.81
CA VAL A 21 4.55 -6.94 24.87
C VAL A 21 5.42 -7.63 25.91
N GLY A 22 5.11 -8.88 26.25
CA GLY A 22 5.97 -9.72 27.11
C GLY A 22 7.38 -9.88 26.53
N ARG A 23 7.48 -10.16 25.22
CA ARG A 23 8.77 -10.22 24.51
C ARG A 23 9.52 -8.89 24.55
N LEU A 24 8.85 -7.76 24.30
CA LEU A 24 9.47 -6.43 24.38
C LEU A 24 10.03 -6.15 25.78
N ARG A 25 9.32 -6.52 26.85
CA ARG A 25 9.84 -6.40 28.23
C ARG A 25 11.10 -7.22 28.48
N THR A 26 11.16 -8.43 27.90
CA THR A 26 12.34 -9.29 28.01
C THR A 26 13.52 -8.72 27.22
N ASP A 27 13.26 -8.24 25.98
CA ASP A 27 14.30 -7.72 25.08
C ASP A 27 14.84 -6.34 25.54
N PHE A 28 14.04 -5.57 26.31
CA PHE A 28 14.35 -4.21 26.77
C PHE A 28 14.07 -3.99 28.25
N PRO A 29 14.77 -4.69 29.18
CA PRO A 29 14.46 -4.68 30.61
C PRO A 29 14.68 -3.34 31.32
N ARG A 30 15.37 -2.40 30.65
CA ARG A 30 15.59 -1.03 31.18
C ARG A 30 14.43 -0.07 30.94
N HIS A 31 13.39 -0.50 30.26
CA HIS A 31 12.22 0.31 29.93
C HIS A 31 10.97 -0.20 30.61
N THR A 32 10.06 0.70 30.90
CA THR A 32 8.73 0.39 31.42
C THR A 32 7.75 0.35 30.25
N PHE A 33 7.17 -0.83 29.98
CA PHE A 33 6.14 -0.99 28.95
C PHE A 33 4.77 -0.91 29.62
N LEU A 34 4.02 0.15 29.32
CA LEU A 34 2.66 0.43 29.76
C LEU A 34 1.69 -0.04 28.68
N GLU A 35 0.74 -0.87 29.02
CA GLU A 35 -0.19 -1.47 28.07
C GLU A 35 -1.53 -0.75 28.09
N ALA A 36 -2.00 -0.33 26.91
CA ALA A 36 -3.34 0.19 26.70
C ALA A 36 -4.10 -0.71 25.72
N TRP A 37 -5.21 -1.29 26.17
CA TRP A 37 -6.03 -2.18 25.36
C TRP A 37 -7.36 -1.56 24.92
N ASP A 38 -7.59 -0.33 25.32
CA ASP A 38 -8.69 0.53 24.93
C ASP A 38 -8.21 1.98 24.79
N ARG A 39 -9.07 2.83 24.24
CA ARG A 39 -8.71 4.22 23.97
C ARG A 39 -8.60 5.08 25.20
N ASP A 40 -9.42 4.82 26.21
CA ASP A 40 -9.42 5.60 27.45
C ASP A 40 -8.13 5.35 28.23
N THR A 41 -7.74 4.09 28.41
CA THR A 41 -6.44 3.72 29.01
C THR A 41 -5.27 4.33 28.20
N LEU A 42 -5.33 4.33 26.88
CA LEU A 42 -4.29 4.95 26.06
C LEU A 42 -4.19 6.45 26.35
N ARG A 43 -5.30 7.14 26.46
CA ARG A 43 -5.39 8.59 26.77
C ARG A 43 -4.82 8.91 28.16
N GLU A 44 -5.08 8.05 29.14
CA GLU A 44 -4.56 8.19 30.52
C GLU A 44 -3.03 8.03 30.59
N LEU A 45 -2.46 7.11 29.77
CA LEU A 45 -1.04 6.77 29.83
C LEU A 45 -0.15 7.67 28.95
N LEU A 46 -0.69 8.29 27.91
CA LEU A 46 0.09 9.12 26.95
C LEU A 46 0.81 10.31 27.60
N PRO A 47 0.27 11.02 28.59
CA PRO A 47 0.97 12.15 29.24
C PRO A 47 2.34 11.78 29.83
N ASP A 48 2.49 10.57 30.31
CA ASP A 48 3.72 10.07 30.92
C ASP A 48 4.65 9.31 29.97
N ALA A 49 4.26 9.17 28.69
CA ALA A 49 4.99 8.42 27.70
C ALA A 49 6.19 9.17 27.15
N ASP A 50 7.35 8.54 27.06
CA ASP A 50 8.50 8.99 26.27
C ASP A 50 8.38 8.52 24.79
N VAL A 51 7.79 7.32 24.59
CA VAL A 51 7.57 6.65 23.32
C VAL A 51 6.17 6.05 23.28
N ALA A 52 5.49 6.13 22.15
CA ALA A 52 4.19 5.48 21.95
C ALA A 52 4.23 4.56 20.72
N PHE A 53 3.85 3.29 20.90
CA PHE A 53 3.58 2.34 19.83
C PHE A 53 2.07 2.24 19.67
N THR A 54 1.50 3.08 18.79
CA THR A 54 0.06 3.30 18.67
C THR A 54 -0.31 3.88 17.30
N PRO A 55 -1.51 3.60 16.77
CA PRO A 55 -2.04 4.29 15.60
C PRO A 55 -2.63 5.67 15.92
N PHE A 56 -2.82 6.01 17.21
CA PHE A 56 -3.53 7.21 17.64
C PHE A 56 -2.72 7.99 18.68
N VAL A 57 -2.69 9.31 18.51
CA VAL A 57 -2.38 10.29 19.56
C VAL A 57 -3.47 11.34 19.43
N ASP A 58 -4.43 11.33 20.34
CA ASP A 58 -5.60 12.20 20.25
C ASP A 58 -5.19 13.68 20.37
N ARG A 59 -5.77 14.52 19.52
CA ARG A 59 -5.39 15.93 19.39
C ARG A 59 -5.58 16.71 20.68
N ASP A 60 -6.61 16.39 21.46
CA ASP A 60 -6.91 17.04 22.74
C ASP A 60 -6.01 16.56 23.87
N ILE A 61 -5.45 15.36 23.78
CA ILE A 61 -4.50 14.80 24.77
C ILE A 61 -3.06 15.19 24.46
N PHE A 62 -2.73 15.38 23.18
CA PHE A 62 -1.35 15.67 22.76
C PHE A 62 -0.68 16.82 23.54
N PRO A 63 -1.34 17.95 23.88
CA PRO A 63 -0.73 19.02 24.67
C PRO A 63 -0.24 18.58 26.07
N SER A 64 -0.83 17.55 26.67
CA SER A 64 -0.42 17.00 27.95
C SER A 64 0.73 15.99 27.84
N ALA A 65 0.98 15.42 26.66
CA ALA A 65 2.03 14.45 26.40
C ALA A 65 3.40 15.13 26.21
N THR A 66 3.82 15.94 27.16
CA THR A 66 5.02 16.80 27.08
C THR A 66 6.33 16.04 27.03
N ARG A 67 6.34 14.77 27.42
CA ARG A 67 7.51 13.87 27.38
C ARG A 67 7.62 13.08 26.10
N LEU A 68 6.57 13.07 25.26
CA LEU A 68 6.51 12.24 24.04
C LEU A 68 7.53 12.73 23.01
N ARG A 69 8.41 11.85 22.58
CA ARG A 69 9.48 12.12 21.62
C ARG A 69 9.35 11.32 20.33
N TRP A 70 8.72 10.16 20.39
CA TRP A 70 8.58 9.29 19.23
C TRP A 70 7.26 8.51 19.26
N VAL A 71 6.58 8.44 18.11
CA VAL A 71 5.42 7.61 17.86
C VAL A 71 5.75 6.62 16.74
N GLN A 72 5.65 5.32 17.03
CA GLN A 72 5.63 4.27 16.02
C GLN A 72 4.20 3.92 15.66
N SER A 73 3.80 4.23 14.44
CA SER A 73 2.51 3.75 13.91
C SER A 73 2.60 2.27 13.54
N PRO A 74 1.61 1.44 13.95
CA PRO A 74 1.50 0.06 13.48
C PRO A 74 0.99 -0.01 12.03
N ALA A 75 0.58 1.08 11.42
CA ALA A 75 0.06 1.15 10.06
C ALA A 75 1.03 1.85 9.11
N VAL A 76 0.87 1.62 7.80
CA VAL A 76 1.57 2.37 6.75
C VAL A 76 0.97 3.76 6.60
N GLY A 77 -0.37 3.84 6.58
CA GLY A 77 -1.09 5.10 6.55
C GLY A 77 -1.12 5.75 7.93
N VAL A 78 -0.67 7.00 8.01
CA VAL A 78 -0.54 7.75 9.27
C VAL A 78 -1.51 8.93 9.37
N GLY A 79 -2.60 8.91 8.59
CA GLY A 79 -3.57 10.02 8.52
C GLY A 79 -4.12 10.47 9.86
N SER A 80 -4.32 9.56 10.83
CA SER A 80 -4.76 9.85 12.20
C SER A 80 -3.76 10.66 13.01
N LEU A 81 -2.49 10.71 12.58
CA LEU A 81 -1.40 11.45 13.21
C LEU A 81 -1.06 12.76 12.47
N MET A 82 -1.78 13.08 11.38
CA MET A 82 -1.48 14.23 10.50
C MET A 82 -2.33 15.45 10.86
N TYR A 83 -2.27 15.92 12.09
CA TYR A 83 -2.92 17.16 12.53
C TYR A 83 -1.88 18.24 12.90
N PRO A 84 -2.22 19.54 12.80
CA PRO A 84 -1.25 20.64 12.84
C PRO A 84 -0.30 20.62 14.04
N GLU A 85 -0.82 20.37 15.25
CA GLU A 85 -0.04 20.41 16.49
C GLU A 85 1.05 19.32 16.53
N LEU A 86 0.74 18.10 16.06
CA LEU A 86 1.71 17.01 15.99
C LEU A 86 2.69 17.22 14.82
N LEU A 87 2.21 17.75 13.70
CA LEU A 87 3.06 18.05 12.53
C LEU A 87 4.14 19.08 12.84
N THR A 88 3.81 20.14 13.58
CA THR A 88 4.74 21.21 13.94
C THR A 88 5.62 20.88 15.16
N SER A 89 5.32 19.82 15.88
CA SER A 89 6.07 19.39 17.06
C SER A 89 7.42 18.73 16.71
N PRO A 90 8.34 18.61 17.65
CA PRO A 90 9.59 17.85 17.48
C PRO A 90 9.39 16.33 17.57
N VAL A 91 8.19 15.82 17.87
CA VAL A 91 7.91 14.40 18.02
C VAL A 91 8.15 13.69 16.67
N VAL A 92 9.00 12.69 16.67
CA VAL A 92 9.24 11.88 15.46
C VAL A 92 8.08 10.91 15.26
N ILE A 93 7.64 10.75 14.01
CA ILE A 93 6.64 9.73 13.65
C ILE A 93 7.32 8.75 12.72
N SER A 94 7.19 7.46 12.98
CA SER A 94 7.59 6.39 12.06
C SER A 94 6.42 5.46 11.76
N SER A 95 6.45 4.82 10.59
CA SER A 95 5.35 4.00 10.09
C SER A 95 5.77 2.55 9.85
N ALA A 96 4.79 1.67 9.64
CA ALA A 96 5.01 0.26 9.26
C ALA A 96 5.31 0.07 7.76
N ARG A 97 5.81 1.12 7.08
CA ARG A 97 6.14 1.05 5.65
C ARG A 97 7.08 -0.11 5.33
N GLY A 98 6.79 -0.82 4.24
CA GLY A 98 7.59 -1.93 3.76
C GLY A 98 7.13 -3.31 4.28
N ILE A 99 6.52 -3.41 5.46
CA ILE A 99 6.15 -4.70 6.07
C ILE A 99 5.24 -5.53 5.17
N ARG A 100 4.26 -4.89 4.52
CA ARG A 100 3.31 -5.56 3.63
C ARG A 100 3.73 -5.53 2.16
N ALA A 101 4.89 -4.94 1.83
CA ALA A 101 5.25 -4.69 0.44
C ALA A 101 5.28 -5.97 -0.39
N ARG A 102 5.82 -7.05 0.17
CA ARG A 102 5.89 -8.37 -0.50
C ARG A 102 4.51 -8.97 -0.73
N ALA A 103 3.63 -8.99 0.27
CA ALA A 103 2.28 -9.53 0.13
C ALA A 103 1.46 -8.77 -0.92
N ILE A 104 1.55 -7.42 -0.90
CA ILE A 104 0.87 -6.58 -1.90
C ILE A 104 1.44 -6.84 -3.30
N ALA A 105 2.75 -6.98 -3.46
CA ALA A 105 3.38 -7.30 -4.74
C ALA A 105 2.91 -8.68 -5.27
N GLU A 106 2.83 -9.67 -4.40
CA GLU A 106 2.29 -11.01 -4.73
C GLU A 106 0.82 -10.93 -5.17
N HIS A 107 0.01 -10.12 -4.50
CA HIS A 107 -1.37 -9.87 -4.91
C HIS A 107 -1.44 -9.25 -6.31
N VAL A 108 -0.62 -8.23 -6.61
CA VAL A 108 -0.57 -7.60 -7.95
C VAL A 108 -0.18 -8.63 -9.02
N ILE A 109 0.81 -9.48 -8.76
CA ILE A 109 1.20 -10.56 -9.68
C ILE A 109 0.03 -11.54 -9.88
N ALA A 110 -0.64 -11.96 -8.80
CA ALA A 110 -1.77 -12.89 -8.87
C ALA A 110 -2.92 -12.36 -9.74
N VAL A 111 -3.33 -11.10 -9.53
CA VAL A 111 -4.40 -10.50 -10.35
C VAL A 111 -3.94 -10.24 -11.78
N SER A 112 -2.67 -9.88 -12.02
CA SER A 112 -2.11 -9.71 -13.35
C SER A 112 -2.15 -11.02 -14.15
N LEU A 113 -1.71 -12.12 -13.53
CA LEU A 113 -1.79 -13.47 -14.13
C LEU A 113 -3.24 -13.91 -14.35
N SER A 114 -4.11 -13.66 -13.38
CA SER A 114 -5.55 -13.96 -13.48
C SER A 114 -6.19 -13.28 -14.69
N MET A 115 -5.89 -12.00 -14.91
CA MET A 115 -6.38 -11.23 -16.06
C MET A 115 -5.73 -11.72 -17.36
N ALA A 116 -4.42 -11.94 -17.39
CA ALA A 116 -3.71 -12.42 -18.58
C ALA A 116 -4.19 -13.79 -19.06
N ARG A 117 -4.59 -14.66 -18.12
CA ARG A 117 -5.09 -16.03 -18.41
C ARG A 117 -6.61 -16.12 -18.47
N GLN A 118 -7.32 -14.99 -18.38
CA GLN A 118 -8.80 -14.92 -18.38
C GLN A 118 -9.45 -15.85 -17.34
N LEU A 119 -8.84 -15.97 -16.15
CA LEU A 119 -9.38 -16.83 -15.09
C LEU A 119 -10.77 -16.38 -14.60
N PRO A 120 -11.09 -15.08 -14.46
CA PRO A 120 -12.44 -14.64 -14.08
C PRO A 120 -13.51 -15.08 -15.09
N GLU A 121 -13.17 -15.07 -16.39
CA GLU A 121 -14.07 -15.56 -17.45
C GLU A 121 -14.25 -17.07 -17.36
N ALA A 122 -13.16 -17.82 -17.23
CA ALA A 122 -13.19 -19.27 -17.06
C ALA A 122 -14.03 -19.68 -15.84
N MET A 123 -13.92 -18.93 -14.72
CA MET A 123 -14.73 -19.19 -13.51
C MET A 123 -16.23 -18.95 -13.76
N ARG A 124 -16.62 -17.93 -14.54
CA ARG A 124 -18.04 -17.72 -14.91
C ARG A 124 -18.58 -18.88 -15.73
N TYR A 125 -17.82 -19.37 -16.71
CA TYR A 125 -18.20 -20.56 -17.49
C TYR A 125 -18.28 -21.81 -16.60
N GLN A 126 -17.36 -21.98 -15.65
CA GLN A 126 -17.44 -23.06 -14.66
C GLN A 126 -18.75 -23.02 -13.87
N MET A 127 -19.16 -21.82 -13.40
CA MET A 127 -20.41 -21.67 -12.65
C MET A 127 -21.66 -22.00 -13.47
N SER A 128 -21.62 -21.83 -14.80
CA SER A 128 -22.68 -22.21 -15.73
C SER A 128 -22.54 -23.62 -16.29
N HIS A 129 -21.60 -24.43 -15.80
CA HIS A 129 -21.29 -25.79 -16.24
C HIS A 129 -21.00 -25.87 -17.77
N HIS A 130 -20.33 -24.81 -18.29
CA HIS A 130 -20.01 -24.72 -19.71
C HIS A 130 -18.50 -24.94 -19.94
N TRP A 131 -18.15 -25.90 -20.83
CA TRP A 131 -16.78 -26.13 -21.27
C TRP A 131 -16.40 -25.17 -22.39
N ALA A 132 -15.86 -24.02 -22.02
CA ALA A 132 -15.67 -22.84 -22.86
C ALA A 132 -14.32 -22.78 -23.58
N GLN A 133 -13.78 -23.90 -24.05
CA GLN A 133 -12.48 -23.93 -24.73
C GLN A 133 -12.48 -23.06 -25.99
N ASN A 134 -13.50 -23.14 -26.81
CA ASN A 134 -13.59 -22.38 -28.06
C ASN A 134 -13.70 -20.86 -27.80
N GLU A 135 -14.41 -20.46 -26.77
CA GLU A 135 -14.61 -19.05 -26.38
C GLU A 135 -13.32 -18.43 -25.85
N LEU A 136 -12.51 -19.20 -25.12
CA LEU A 136 -11.28 -18.73 -24.51
C LEU A 136 -10.07 -18.82 -25.44
N GLU A 137 -9.99 -19.83 -26.33
CA GLU A 137 -8.87 -20.05 -27.24
C GLU A 137 -9.17 -19.63 -28.70
N GLY A 138 -10.44 -19.41 -29.04
CA GLY A 138 -10.91 -19.13 -30.40
C GLY A 138 -10.52 -17.73 -30.91
N PRO A 139 -10.97 -17.37 -32.11
CA PRO A 139 -10.80 -16.05 -32.68
C PRO A 139 -11.35 -14.97 -31.74
N GLY A 140 -10.51 -14.01 -31.35
CA GLY A 140 -10.85 -12.97 -30.36
C GLY A 140 -10.45 -13.31 -28.92
N SER A 141 -9.75 -14.42 -28.68
CA SER A 141 -9.14 -14.73 -27.37
C SER A 141 -8.31 -13.56 -26.87
N ARG A 142 -8.47 -13.25 -25.57
CA ARG A 142 -7.70 -12.23 -24.87
C ARG A 142 -6.61 -12.83 -23.97
N ILE A 143 -6.40 -14.15 -24.06
CA ILE A 143 -5.32 -14.83 -23.34
C ILE A 143 -3.98 -14.28 -23.85
N ARG A 144 -3.12 -13.87 -22.93
CA ARG A 144 -1.80 -13.34 -23.24
C ARG A 144 -0.69 -14.00 -22.44
N SER A 145 0.50 -14.08 -23.01
CA SER A 145 1.72 -14.42 -22.27
C SER A 145 2.19 -13.20 -21.49
N ILE A 146 2.74 -13.42 -20.31
CA ILE A 146 3.30 -12.34 -19.48
C ILE A 146 4.55 -11.72 -20.09
N SER A 147 5.31 -12.49 -20.90
CA SER A 147 6.48 -11.99 -21.67
C SER A 147 6.11 -10.94 -22.71
N ASP A 148 4.85 -10.86 -23.09
CA ASP A 148 4.35 -9.87 -24.07
C ASP A 148 3.78 -8.62 -23.40
N LEU A 149 3.78 -8.59 -22.03
CA LEU A 149 3.11 -7.55 -21.26
C LEU A 149 4.10 -6.55 -20.69
N ARG A 150 3.76 -5.27 -20.86
CA ARG A 150 4.47 -4.14 -20.28
C ARG A 150 3.72 -3.67 -19.04
N MET A 151 4.38 -3.72 -17.89
CA MET A 151 3.84 -3.26 -16.62
C MET A 151 4.39 -1.87 -16.29
N GLY A 152 3.49 -0.90 -16.14
CA GLY A 152 3.80 0.46 -15.68
C GLY A 152 3.48 0.60 -14.20
N ILE A 153 4.49 0.86 -13.37
CA ILE A 153 4.34 1.05 -11.93
C ILE A 153 4.32 2.54 -11.61
N VAL A 154 3.16 3.07 -11.22
CA VAL A 154 3.02 4.46 -10.78
C VAL A 154 3.29 4.52 -9.29
N GLY A 155 4.53 4.91 -8.94
CA GLY A 155 5.04 4.93 -7.57
C GLY A 155 6.05 3.82 -7.27
N LEU A 156 7.34 4.09 -7.46
CA LEU A 156 8.42 3.15 -7.18
C LEU A 156 8.91 3.30 -5.72
N GLY A 157 8.01 3.06 -4.76
CA GLY A 157 8.30 2.95 -3.34
C GLY A 157 8.58 1.49 -2.92
N SER A 158 8.42 1.16 -1.64
CA SER A 158 8.64 -0.21 -1.13
C SER A 158 7.82 -1.27 -1.87
N ILE A 159 6.54 -0.98 -2.16
CA ILE A 159 5.67 -1.91 -2.89
C ILE A 159 6.12 -2.03 -4.35
N GLY A 160 6.34 -0.90 -5.03
CA GLY A 160 6.75 -0.90 -6.43
C GLY A 160 8.10 -1.61 -6.65
N LEU A 161 9.05 -1.46 -5.73
CA LEU A 161 10.33 -2.17 -5.76
C LEU A 161 10.16 -3.68 -5.57
N GLU A 162 9.35 -4.11 -4.60
CA GLU A 162 9.06 -5.53 -4.42
C GLU A 162 8.30 -6.14 -5.61
N LEU A 163 7.36 -5.35 -6.19
CA LEU A 163 6.68 -5.77 -7.41
C LEU A 163 7.64 -5.94 -8.59
N ALA A 164 8.56 -5.00 -8.80
CA ALA A 164 9.57 -5.12 -9.85
C ALA A 164 10.47 -6.35 -9.65
N LYS A 165 10.89 -6.64 -8.40
CA LYS A 165 11.67 -7.85 -8.06
C LYS A 165 10.94 -9.16 -8.40
N LEU A 166 9.61 -9.17 -8.33
CA LEU A 166 8.80 -10.32 -8.71
C LEU A 166 8.51 -10.38 -10.20
N ALA A 167 8.13 -9.25 -10.80
CA ALA A 167 7.65 -9.19 -12.16
C ALA A 167 8.76 -9.43 -13.20
N ILE A 168 9.94 -8.81 -13.02
CA ILE A 168 11.04 -8.91 -13.99
C ILE A 168 11.52 -10.35 -14.19
N PRO A 169 11.83 -11.15 -13.14
CA PRO A 169 12.23 -12.55 -13.33
C PRO A 169 11.13 -13.44 -13.94
N MET A 170 9.86 -13.04 -13.84
CA MET A 170 8.75 -13.74 -14.50
C MET A 170 8.61 -13.39 -15.99
N GLY A 171 9.37 -12.41 -16.49
CA GLY A 171 9.38 -12.01 -17.88
C GLY A 171 8.56 -10.78 -18.22
N PHE A 172 8.00 -10.05 -17.25
CA PHE A 172 7.38 -8.76 -17.52
C PHE A 172 8.42 -7.70 -17.93
N HIS A 173 8.08 -6.89 -18.91
CA HIS A 173 8.75 -5.63 -19.18
C HIS A 173 8.25 -4.58 -18.19
N VAL A 174 9.12 -4.00 -17.36
CA VAL A 174 8.69 -3.12 -16.26
C VAL A 174 9.27 -1.71 -16.44
N SER A 175 8.38 -0.71 -16.47
CA SER A 175 8.72 0.71 -16.37
C SER A 175 8.05 1.34 -15.15
N ALA A 176 8.61 2.39 -14.59
CA ALA A 176 8.07 3.00 -13.39
C ALA A 176 8.08 4.53 -13.40
N ILE A 177 7.15 5.14 -12.67
CA ILE A 177 7.20 6.55 -12.28
C ILE A 177 7.76 6.65 -10.87
N ARG A 178 8.78 7.50 -10.70
CA ARG A 178 9.36 7.80 -9.40
C ARG A 178 9.61 9.29 -9.26
N ARG A 179 9.21 9.86 -8.12
CA ARG A 179 9.72 11.16 -7.69
C ARG A 179 11.22 11.03 -7.44
N ARG A 180 11.98 12.09 -7.56
CA ARG A 180 13.47 12.11 -7.53
C ARG A 180 14.10 11.08 -6.58
N ALA A 181 15.18 10.43 -7.02
CA ALA A 181 16.10 9.68 -6.16
C ALA A 181 16.61 10.61 -5.02
N GLY A 182 16.66 10.13 -3.78
CA GLY A 182 17.10 10.93 -2.62
C GLY A 182 16.03 11.81 -1.99
N SER A 183 14.76 11.78 -2.44
CA SER A 183 13.67 12.47 -1.73
C SER A 183 13.47 11.86 -0.34
N PRO A 184 13.13 12.67 0.70
CA PRO A 184 12.74 12.14 2.00
C PRO A 184 11.70 11.04 1.83
N GLY A 185 11.93 9.88 2.46
CA GLY A 185 11.08 8.70 2.29
C GLY A 185 11.39 7.83 1.07
N SER A 186 12.40 8.11 0.25
CA SER A 186 12.88 7.13 -0.74
C SER A 186 13.43 5.90 0.00
N VAL A 187 12.95 4.73 -0.39
CA VAL A 187 13.52 3.47 0.11
C VAL A 187 14.86 3.28 -0.61
N GLU A 188 15.96 3.29 0.14
CA GLU A 188 17.23 2.82 -0.39
C GLU A 188 17.13 1.31 -0.59
N SER A 189 17.44 0.84 -1.79
CA SER A 189 17.58 -0.59 -2.02
C SER A 189 18.74 -1.12 -1.18
N PRO A 190 18.62 -2.29 -0.55
CA PRO A 190 19.76 -2.91 0.11
C PRO A 190 20.95 -3.01 -0.86
N PRO A 191 22.20 -2.81 -0.38
CA PRO A 191 23.39 -2.99 -1.21
C PRO A 191 23.37 -4.37 -1.91
N GLY A 192 23.54 -4.39 -3.23
CA GLY A 192 23.56 -5.62 -4.03
C GLY A 192 22.21 -6.09 -4.58
N SER A 193 21.10 -5.37 -4.35
CA SER A 193 19.76 -5.71 -4.88
C SER A 193 19.18 -4.58 -5.73
N ASP A 194 19.96 -3.96 -6.59
CA ASP A 194 19.47 -2.84 -7.41
C ASP A 194 18.60 -3.34 -8.58
N VAL A 195 17.35 -3.68 -8.24
CA VAL A 195 16.33 -4.02 -9.24
C VAL A 195 16.04 -2.84 -10.18
N THR A 196 16.43 -1.61 -9.80
CA THR A 196 16.18 -0.43 -10.63
C THR A 196 17.01 -0.45 -11.91
N ALA A 197 18.17 -1.11 -11.92
CA ALA A 197 18.98 -1.30 -13.11
C ALA A 197 18.34 -2.27 -14.15
N ALA A 198 17.39 -3.09 -13.73
CA ALA A 198 16.68 -4.03 -14.59
C ALA A 198 15.32 -3.51 -15.07
N LEU A 199 14.94 -2.28 -14.72
CA LEU A 199 13.75 -1.63 -15.24
C LEU A 199 14.02 -1.09 -16.65
N ASP A 200 13.04 -1.24 -17.54
CA ASP A 200 13.13 -0.66 -18.91
C ASP A 200 13.27 0.88 -18.83
N ASN A 201 12.50 1.51 -17.96
CA ASN A 201 12.53 2.95 -17.73
C ASN A 201 12.15 3.33 -16.30
N ILE A 202 12.76 4.42 -15.79
CA ILE A 202 12.30 5.12 -14.60
C ILE A 202 12.08 6.58 -14.99
N TRP A 203 10.83 7.01 -15.00
CA TRP A 203 10.43 8.35 -15.41
C TRP A 203 10.01 9.22 -14.22
N PRO A 204 10.19 10.55 -14.31
CA PRO A 204 9.62 11.49 -13.37
C PRO A 204 8.09 11.58 -13.51
N PRO A 205 7.37 12.21 -12.55
CA PRO A 205 5.91 12.26 -12.56
C PRO A 205 5.27 12.93 -13.78
N ASP A 206 5.91 13.91 -14.38
CA ASP A 206 5.47 14.62 -15.57
C ASP A 206 5.50 13.74 -16.84
N ARG A 207 6.16 12.59 -16.79
CA ARG A 207 6.19 11.58 -17.85
C ARG A 207 5.15 10.45 -17.63
N LEU A 208 4.14 10.68 -16.77
CA LEU A 208 3.02 9.73 -16.60
C LEU A 208 2.34 9.38 -17.93
N PRO A 209 2.07 10.34 -18.87
CA PRO A 209 1.49 10.03 -20.17
C PRO A 209 2.28 8.99 -20.97
N ASP A 210 3.62 9.06 -20.93
CA ASP A 210 4.47 8.11 -21.66
C ASP A 210 4.35 6.70 -21.08
N LEU A 211 4.30 6.57 -19.74
CA LEU A 211 4.09 5.29 -19.09
C LEU A 211 2.71 4.71 -19.46
N LEU A 212 1.66 5.52 -19.44
CA LEU A 212 0.30 5.09 -19.77
C LEU A 212 0.19 4.60 -21.21
N ALA A 213 0.83 5.30 -22.15
CA ALA A 213 0.78 4.98 -23.58
C ALA A 213 1.44 3.63 -23.94
N VAL A 214 2.44 3.19 -23.16
CA VAL A 214 3.19 1.95 -23.47
C VAL A 214 2.78 0.76 -22.62
N SER A 215 2.05 0.97 -21.51
CA SER A 215 1.75 -0.08 -20.53
C SER A 215 0.51 -0.88 -20.89
N ASP A 216 0.64 -2.20 -20.84
CA ASP A 216 -0.50 -3.14 -20.91
C ASP A 216 -1.17 -3.30 -19.53
N ILE A 217 -0.40 -3.09 -18.47
CA ILE A 217 -0.87 -3.11 -17.08
C ILE A 217 -0.34 -1.86 -16.40
N VAL A 218 -1.23 -1.06 -15.79
CA VAL A 218 -0.89 0.11 -14.98
C VAL A 218 -1.21 -0.18 -13.54
N VAL A 219 -0.18 -0.10 -12.66
CA VAL A 219 -0.31 -0.38 -11.23
C VAL A 219 -0.12 0.90 -10.43
N LEU A 220 -1.11 1.27 -9.63
CA LEU A 220 -1.04 2.41 -8.73
C LEU A 220 -0.53 1.96 -7.36
N SER A 221 0.67 2.41 -6.98
CA SER A 221 1.34 2.08 -5.71
C SER A 221 1.95 3.31 -5.03
N LEU A 222 1.25 4.45 -5.09
CA LEU A 222 1.66 5.74 -4.55
C LEU A 222 0.67 6.24 -3.48
N PRO A 223 1.09 7.13 -2.57
CA PRO A 223 0.19 7.70 -1.57
C PRO A 223 -0.83 8.64 -2.21
N HIS A 224 -2.01 8.73 -1.58
CA HIS A 224 -2.98 9.76 -1.89
C HIS A 224 -2.55 11.07 -1.19
N THR A 225 -2.42 12.13 -1.97
CA THR A 225 -2.15 13.50 -1.55
C THR A 225 -3.05 14.45 -2.35
N PRO A 226 -3.14 15.74 -2.02
CA PRO A 226 -3.85 16.70 -2.87
C PRO A 226 -3.40 16.66 -4.34
N ASN A 227 -2.09 16.46 -4.60
CA ASN A 227 -1.51 16.41 -5.95
C ASN A 227 -1.73 15.07 -6.68
N THR A 228 -2.13 14.02 -6.00
CA THR A 228 -2.38 12.69 -6.59
C THR A 228 -3.86 12.30 -6.55
N SER A 229 -4.72 13.18 -6.03
CA SER A 229 -6.16 12.97 -6.04
C SER A 229 -6.67 12.94 -7.47
N ARG A 230 -7.45 11.90 -7.83
CA ARG A 230 -7.94 11.65 -9.20
C ARG A 230 -6.82 11.67 -10.26
N LEU A 231 -5.64 11.13 -9.91
CA LEU A 231 -4.49 11.05 -10.80
C LEU A 231 -4.82 10.33 -12.12
N ILE A 232 -5.72 9.36 -12.07
CA ILE A 232 -6.24 8.67 -13.25
C ILE A 232 -7.70 9.09 -13.45
N GLY A 233 -7.89 10.11 -14.26
CA GLY A 233 -9.17 10.61 -14.69
C GLY A 233 -9.40 10.39 -16.19
N ALA A 234 -10.40 11.05 -16.77
CA ALA A 234 -10.76 10.91 -18.16
C ALA A 234 -9.61 11.27 -19.13
N ALA A 235 -8.80 12.29 -18.79
CA ALA A 235 -7.66 12.71 -19.60
C ALA A 235 -6.58 11.63 -19.67
N GLU A 236 -6.21 11.04 -18.55
CA GLU A 236 -5.22 9.96 -18.45
C GLU A 236 -5.72 8.68 -19.10
N LEU A 237 -7.00 8.35 -18.89
CA LEU A 237 -7.65 7.20 -19.54
C LEU A 237 -7.71 7.35 -21.06
N ASN A 238 -7.71 8.58 -21.60
CA ASN A 238 -7.59 8.81 -23.05
C ASN A 238 -6.18 8.55 -23.59
N GLN A 239 -5.18 8.59 -22.73
CA GLN A 239 -3.77 8.34 -23.10
C GLN A 239 -3.35 6.90 -22.84
N ILE A 240 -4.13 6.15 -22.05
CA ILE A 240 -3.80 4.75 -21.73
C ILE A 240 -3.90 3.89 -23.01
N LYS A 241 -3.01 2.93 -23.13
CA LYS A 241 -3.05 1.96 -24.23
C LYS A 241 -4.40 1.26 -24.25
N ARG A 242 -5.10 1.28 -25.41
CA ARG A 242 -6.43 0.64 -25.50
C ARG A 242 -6.37 -0.83 -25.13
N GLY A 243 -7.28 -1.26 -24.26
CA GLY A 243 -7.33 -2.61 -23.73
C GLY A 243 -6.34 -2.89 -22.59
N ALA A 244 -5.63 -1.87 -22.10
CA ALA A 244 -4.79 -2.00 -20.91
C ALA A 244 -5.62 -2.29 -19.65
N TRP A 245 -4.97 -2.82 -18.64
CA TRP A 245 -5.56 -3.12 -17.34
C TRP A 245 -5.08 -2.14 -16.27
N LEU A 246 -6.01 -1.72 -15.40
CA LEU A 246 -5.72 -0.83 -14.28
C LEU A 246 -5.77 -1.62 -12.97
N ILE A 247 -4.69 -1.58 -12.19
CA ILE A 247 -4.61 -2.21 -10.86
C ILE A 247 -4.43 -1.12 -9.82
N ASN A 248 -5.36 -1.01 -8.88
CA ASN A 248 -5.26 -0.06 -7.77
C ASN A 248 -5.21 -0.79 -6.43
N ILE A 249 -4.02 -0.80 -5.82
CA ILE A 249 -3.75 -1.35 -4.48
C ILE A 249 -3.33 -0.24 -3.49
N ALA A 250 -3.49 1.00 -3.87
CA ALA A 250 -3.02 2.13 -3.08
C ALA A 250 -4.15 2.84 -2.32
N ARG A 251 -4.94 3.68 -3.00
CA ARG A 251 -6.12 4.37 -2.44
C ARG A 251 -7.17 4.58 -3.52
N GLY A 252 -8.46 4.43 -3.20
CA GLY A 252 -9.55 4.66 -4.15
C GLY A 252 -9.55 6.05 -4.76
N LYS A 253 -9.30 7.07 -3.94
CA LYS A 253 -9.26 8.49 -4.39
C LYS A 253 -8.17 8.84 -5.41
N LEU A 254 -7.31 7.90 -5.80
CA LEU A 254 -6.35 8.10 -6.90
C LEU A 254 -7.00 8.01 -8.28
N ILE A 255 -8.17 7.45 -8.39
CA ILE A 255 -8.92 7.30 -9.64
C ILE A 255 -10.21 8.12 -9.60
N ASP A 256 -10.69 8.50 -10.76
CA ASP A 256 -12.06 8.98 -10.95
C ASP A 256 -12.95 7.78 -11.27
N ASP A 257 -13.78 7.37 -10.28
CA ASP A 257 -14.61 6.17 -10.38
C ASP A 257 -15.54 6.21 -11.61
N GLY A 258 -16.14 7.38 -11.91
CA GLY A 258 -17.04 7.54 -13.05
C GLY A 258 -16.31 7.31 -14.38
N ALA A 259 -15.15 7.95 -14.55
CA ALA A 259 -14.35 7.83 -15.75
C ALA A 259 -13.81 6.39 -15.95
N VAL A 260 -13.42 5.72 -14.86
CA VAL A 260 -12.95 4.31 -14.90
C VAL A 260 -14.09 3.37 -15.29
N VAL A 261 -15.30 3.55 -14.74
CA VAL A 261 -16.47 2.74 -15.09
C VAL A 261 -16.83 2.89 -16.57
N GLU A 262 -16.80 4.12 -17.11
CA GLU A 262 -17.03 4.37 -18.54
C GLU A 262 -15.95 3.70 -19.40
N ALA A 263 -14.68 3.84 -19.05
CA ALA A 263 -13.57 3.25 -19.79
C ALA A 263 -13.59 1.70 -19.77
N LEU A 264 -14.14 1.09 -18.72
CA LEU A 264 -14.35 -0.36 -18.64
C LEU A 264 -15.52 -0.81 -19.52
N ARG A 265 -16.59 -0.01 -19.61
CA ARG A 265 -17.78 -0.31 -20.43
C ARG A 265 -17.51 -0.15 -21.93
N ASP A 266 -16.78 0.87 -22.32
CA ASP A 266 -16.45 1.12 -23.74
C ASP A 266 -15.23 0.32 -24.25
N GLY A 267 -14.59 -0.47 -23.36
CA GLY A 267 -13.42 -1.30 -23.69
C GLY A 267 -12.14 -0.51 -23.90
N ARG A 268 -12.06 0.74 -23.47
CA ARG A 268 -10.81 1.51 -23.41
C ARG A 268 -9.88 0.86 -22.40
N LEU A 269 -10.38 0.54 -21.20
CA LEU A 269 -9.77 -0.41 -20.29
C LEU A 269 -10.25 -1.83 -20.62
N GLY A 270 -9.29 -2.73 -20.83
CA GLY A 270 -9.57 -4.17 -20.99
C GLY A 270 -10.07 -4.82 -19.70
N GLY A 271 -9.70 -4.25 -18.55
CA GLY A 271 -10.16 -4.68 -17.24
C GLY A 271 -9.52 -3.87 -16.11
N ALA A 272 -9.97 -4.12 -14.89
CA ALA A 272 -9.36 -3.57 -13.69
C ALA A 272 -9.31 -4.59 -12.54
N ALA A 273 -8.32 -4.43 -11.64
CA ALA A 273 -8.28 -5.09 -10.35
C ALA A 273 -8.21 -4.01 -9.25
N LEU A 274 -9.25 -3.91 -8.45
CA LEU A 274 -9.43 -2.85 -7.47
C LEU A 274 -9.50 -3.46 -6.07
N ASP A 275 -8.49 -3.16 -5.25
CA ASP A 275 -8.45 -3.56 -3.85
C ASP A 275 -8.95 -2.45 -2.91
N VAL A 276 -9.03 -1.22 -3.43
CA VAL A 276 -9.37 -0.02 -2.67
C VAL A 276 -10.37 0.86 -3.42
N PHE A 277 -11.24 1.54 -2.67
CA PHE A 277 -12.35 2.33 -3.20
C PHE A 277 -12.42 3.71 -2.55
N THR A 278 -13.10 4.65 -3.20
CA THR A 278 -13.30 6.01 -2.67
C THR A 278 -14.10 5.99 -1.36
N HIS A 279 -15.06 5.07 -1.26
CA HIS A 279 -15.81 4.77 -0.05
C HIS A 279 -15.68 3.28 0.27
N GLU A 280 -15.29 2.99 1.51
CA GLU A 280 -15.12 1.63 2.03
C GLU A 280 -15.92 1.46 3.32
N PRO A 281 -16.71 0.38 3.45
CA PRO A 281 -16.93 -0.72 2.49
C PRO A 281 -17.56 -0.24 1.18
N LEU A 282 -17.23 -0.92 0.07
CA LEU A 282 -17.83 -0.64 -1.25
C LEU A 282 -19.34 -0.84 -1.19
N ASP A 283 -20.09 0.19 -1.61
CA ASP A 283 -21.55 0.15 -1.65
C ASP A 283 -22.06 -1.02 -2.52
N GLY A 284 -23.10 -1.72 -2.05
CA GLY A 284 -23.74 -2.81 -2.80
C GLY A 284 -24.36 -2.38 -4.13
N ALA A 285 -24.67 -1.10 -4.30
CA ALA A 285 -25.17 -0.53 -5.56
C ALA A 285 -24.04 -0.05 -6.49
N SER A 286 -22.77 -0.25 -6.13
CA SER A 286 -21.65 0.17 -6.96
C SER A 286 -21.65 -0.54 -8.32
N PRO A 287 -21.50 0.22 -9.44
CA PRO A 287 -21.46 -0.37 -10.77
C PRO A 287 -20.29 -1.33 -11.00
N TYR A 288 -19.25 -1.29 -10.18
CA TYR A 288 -18.11 -2.20 -10.28
C TYR A 288 -18.51 -3.67 -10.08
N TRP A 289 -19.55 -3.97 -9.29
CA TRP A 289 -20.01 -5.34 -9.05
C TRP A 289 -20.48 -6.05 -10.32
N ASP A 290 -21.09 -5.30 -11.24
CA ASP A 290 -21.72 -5.85 -12.46
C ASP A 290 -20.75 -5.84 -13.67
N LEU A 291 -19.53 -5.30 -13.53
CA LEU A 291 -18.56 -5.26 -14.62
C LEU A 291 -17.81 -6.59 -14.73
N PRO A 292 -17.97 -7.33 -15.85
CA PRO A 292 -17.39 -8.67 -16.01
C PRO A 292 -15.85 -8.66 -16.11
N ASN A 293 -15.26 -7.51 -16.42
CA ASN A 293 -13.82 -7.28 -16.56
C ASN A 293 -13.20 -6.62 -15.33
N VAL A 294 -13.85 -6.69 -14.16
CA VAL A 294 -13.33 -6.17 -12.89
C VAL A 294 -13.11 -7.29 -11.89
N ILE A 295 -11.95 -7.28 -11.25
CA ILE A 295 -11.65 -8.07 -10.06
C ILE A 295 -11.71 -7.14 -8.85
N ILE A 296 -12.55 -7.47 -7.87
CA ILE A 296 -12.70 -6.74 -6.63
C ILE A 296 -12.11 -7.55 -5.49
N THR A 297 -11.24 -6.92 -4.68
CA THR A 297 -10.81 -7.46 -3.39
C THR A 297 -11.09 -6.43 -2.29
N PRO A 298 -11.52 -6.85 -1.08
CA PRO A 298 -12.02 -5.93 -0.06
C PRO A 298 -10.89 -5.40 0.83
N HIS A 299 -9.96 -4.62 0.25
CA HIS A 299 -8.79 -4.02 0.91
C HIS A 299 -7.90 -5.06 1.60
N THR A 300 -7.67 -6.18 0.91
CA THR A 300 -6.96 -7.36 1.44
C THR A 300 -5.65 -7.66 0.73
N SER A 301 -5.22 -6.84 -0.24
CA SER A 301 -3.95 -7.04 -0.96
C SER A 301 -2.73 -7.14 -0.04
N GLY A 302 -2.77 -6.45 1.10
CA GLY A 302 -1.74 -6.50 2.13
C GLY A 302 -1.98 -7.53 3.24
N ALA A 303 -2.96 -8.43 3.11
CA ALA A 303 -3.22 -9.47 4.10
C ALA A 303 -2.05 -10.47 4.14
N MET A 304 -1.60 -10.80 5.34
CA MET A 304 -0.52 -11.75 5.56
C MET A 304 -0.76 -12.52 6.86
N ARG A 305 -0.27 -13.75 6.91
CA ARG A 305 -0.47 -14.64 8.05
C ARG A 305 0.18 -14.11 9.33
N ASP A 306 1.37 -13.54 9.19
CA ASP A 306 2.14 -12.99 10.30
C ASP A 306 2.53 -11.53 10.00
N TYR A 307 1.71 -10.63 10.48
CA TYR A 307 1.97 -9.19 10.43
C TYR A 307 2.79 -8.68 11.61
N TRP A 308 2.60 -9.32 12.77
CA TRP A 308 3.07 -8.78 14.03
C TRP A 308 4.56 -8.99 14.25
N THR A 309 5.10 -10.16 13.86
CA THR A 309 6.54 -10.46 14.04
C THR A 309 7.43 -9.42 13.33
N PRO A 310 7.27 -9.13 12.03
CA PRO A 310 8.09 -8.12 11.37
C PRO A 310 7.81 -6.70 11.87
N LEU A 311 6.58 -6.38 12.29
CA LEU A 311 6.27 -5.07 12.86
C LEU A 311 6.97 -4.86 14.21
N VAL A 312 6.91 -5.84 15.11
CA VAL A 312 7.59 -5.77 16.41
C VAL A 312 9.11 -5.76 16.24
N ALA A 313 9.64 -6.49 15.24
CA ALA A 313 11.07 -6.42 14.89
C ALA A 313 11.46 -5.02 14.42
N LEU A 314 10.66 -4.36 13.59
CA LEU A 314 10.88 -2.96 13.17
C LEU A 314 10.83 -2.01 14.37
N PHE A 315 9.83 -2.15 15.24
CA PHE A 315 9.73 -1.35 16.46
C PHE A 315 10.96 -1.54 17.36
N SER A 316 11.38 -2.79 17.58
CA SER A 316 12.56 -3.12 18.40
C SER A 316 13.85 -2.52 17.82
N GLU A 317 14.03 -2.59 16.51
CA GLU A 317 15.18 -1.96 15.85
C GLU A 317 15.14 -0.44 15.98
N ASN A 318 13.99 0.17 15.76
CA ASN A 318 13.81 1.61 15.96
C ASN A 318 14.03 2.03 17.42
N LEU A 319 13.62 1.22 18.39
CA LEU A 319 13.87 1.49 19.81
C LEU A 319 15.38 1.47 20.13
N ARG A 320 16.13 0.50 19.60
CA ARG A 320 17.61 0.47 19.74
C ARG A 320 18.27 1.69 19.09
N ARG A 321 17.77 2.12 17.92
CA ARG A 321 18.26 3.34 17.24
C ARG A 321 17.94 4.58 18.07
N PHE A 322 16.74 4.68 18.61
CA PHE A 322 16.30 5.79 19.44
C PHE A 322 17.17 5.93 20.70
N GLU A 323 17.48 4.82 21.39
CA GLU A 323 18.38 4.79 22.54
C GLU A 323 19.79 5.33 22.24
N ARG A 324 20.27 5.07 21.02
CA ARG A 324 21.62 5.51 20.58
C ARG A 324 21.63 6.88 19.92
N GLY A 325 20.49 7.55 19.79
CA GLY A 325 20.36 8.78 19.03
C GLY A 325 20.61 8.62 17.52
N ALA A 326 20.47 7.37 16.99
CA ALA A 326 20.64 7.08 15.58
C ALA A 326 19.35 7.38 14.80
N PRO A 327 19.42 7.65 13.49
CA PRO A 327 18.23 7.86 12.65
C PRO A 327 17.29 6.66 12.68
N LEU A 328 15.99 6.90 12.89
CA LEU A 328 14.97 5.87 12.88
C LEU A 328 14.67 5.42 11.44
N LEU A 329 14.23 4.18 11.31
CA LEU A 329 13.71 3.64 10.06
C LEU A 329 12.28 4.13 9.83
N ASN A 330 11.91 4.31 8.57
CA ASN A 330 10.55 4.66 8.15
C ASN A 330 9.97 5.92 8.80
N VAL A 331 10.83 6.91 9.04
CA VAL A 331 10.38 8.22 9.51
C VAL A 331 9.44 8.83 8.48
N VAL A 332 8.34 9.37 8.97
CA VAL A 332 7.33 10.06 8.16
C VAL A 332 7.80 11.47 7.85
N ASP A 333 7.79 11.84 6.59
CA ASP A 333 7.93 13.22 6.18
C ASP A 333 6.62 13.97 6.51
N LYS A 334 6.64 14.77 7.55
CA LYS A 334 5.47 15.52 8.03
C LYS A 334 4.97 16.55 7.03
N THR A 335 5.82 17.03 6.13
CA THR A 335 5.45 17.98 5.07
C THR A 335 4.78 17.26 3.90
N ALA A 336 5.29 16.09 3.55
CA ALA A 336 4.74 15.28 2.48
C ALA A 336 3.52 14.45 2.92
N GLY A 337 3.36 14.21 4.24
CA GLY A 337 2.23 13.46 4.81
C GLY A 337 2.36 11.93 4.76
N TYR A 338 3.59 11.39 4.50
CA TYR A 338 3.84 9.94 4.41
C TYR A 338 5.32 9.56 4.61
#